data_9a77c1f78174270fad2be544929134b4
#
_entry.id   9a77c1f78174270fad2be544929134b4
#
_cell.length_a   1.000
_cell.length_b   1.000
_cell.length_c   1.000
_cell.angle_alpha   90.00
_cell.angle_beta   90.00
_cell.angle_gamma   90.00
#
_symmetry.space_group_name_H-M   'P 1'
#
loop_
_entity.id
_entity.type
_entity.pdbx_description
1 polymer ?
#
loop_
_entity_poly.entity_id
_entity_poly.type
_entity_poly.pdbx_seq_one_letter_code
_entity_poly.pdbx_strand_id
1 'polypeptide(L)'
;MNIVCSIHLYPPQHNCGAEYMLHRIVKFLQSKGHNVRILLHQANHYKIKNNYVFDGVDVFPPNPNVIENLFNWANVIFTHLDYTKWSISYAAMKRKPLFHLIHNSYPYPEIIQAERNQHIVYNSNWIKEELAYKFDNFTLHPPIDSSFFNSNTEPWENDFITLININENKGGKIFEQIARALPNKKFLAVRGSYDEQVIPNSPNITLTENTSNIKEVYKRTKILLMPSKYESWGMTATEAMCYGIPVICTDTPGLKENCDKAGIYIKNRDDIKEWVNAICRLDEEKSYKAASRKAIVRAKEQASNDELDKFEYWMREMANKYNQ
;
A
#
# COMPACT_ATOMS: atom_id res chain seq x y z
N MET A 1 3.16 9.81 22.97
CA MET A 1 4.61 9.80 22.67
C MET A 1 4.89 10.68 21.48
N ASN A 2 6.12 11.14 21.35
CA ASN A 2 6.61 11.85 20.18
C ASN A 2 7.23 10.85 19.20
N ILE A 3 6.78 10.84 17.97
CA ILE A 3 7.16 9.86 16.95
C ILE A 3 7.70 10.60 15.72
N VAL A 4 8.87 10.19 15.22
CA VAL A 4 9.42 10.68 13.96
C VAL A 4 9.43 9.56 12.94
N CYS A 5 8.81 9.80 11.78
CA CYS A 5 8.93 8.92 10.63
C CYS A 5 10.04 9.44 9.71
N SER A 6 11.18 8.74 9.72
CA SER A 6 12.38 9.06 8.94
C SER A 6 12.32 8.26 7.63
N ILE A 7 11.89 8.90 6.55
CA ILE A 7 11.48 8.26 5.30
C ILE A 7 11.98 9.00 4.06
N HIS A 8 11.89 8.37 2.90
CA HIS A 8 12.36 8.97 1.65
C HIS A 8 11.42 10.06 1.14
N LEU A 9 10.13 9.77 0.96
CA LEU A 9 9.10 10.64 0.39
C LEU A 9 7.76 10.48 1.13
N TYR A 10 6.82 11.43 0.90
CA TYR A 10 5.50 11.42 1.53
C TYR A 10 4.45 12.10 0.64
N PRO A 11 3.14 11.82 0.82
CA PRO A 11 2.10 12.53 0.10
C PRO A 11 2.10 14.06 0.39
N PRO A 12 1.52 14.88 -0.50
CA PRO A 12 0.81 14.50 -1.73
C PRO A 12 1.72 14.29 -2.94
N GLN A 13 3.01 14.63 -2.85
CA GLN A 13 3.92 14.60 -4.00
C GLN A 13 4.24 13.18 -4.45
N HIS A 14 4.29 12.21 -3.52
CA HIS A 14 4.56 10.82 -3.81
C HIS A 14 3.37 9.93 -3.45
N ASN A 15 2.68 9.44 -4.47
CA ASN A 15 1.39 8.76 -4.39
C ASN A 15 1.55 7.23 -4.53
N CYS A 16 2.13 6.57 -3.51
CA CYS A 16 2.37 5.13 -3.53
C CYS A 16 1.76 4.42 -2.32
N GLY A 17 1.59 3.09 -2.43
CA GLY A 17 0.95 2.29 -1.39
C GLY A 17 1.68 2.30 -0.05
N ALA A 18 3.02 2.27 -0.06
CA ALA A 18 3.83 2.29 1.16
C ALA A 18 3.62 3.59 1.97
N GLU A 19 3.62 4.74 1.28
CA GLU A 19 3.43 6.06 1.88
C GLU A 19 2.01 6.23 2.41
N TYR A 20 1.00 5.75 1.68
CA TYR A 20 -0.38 5.79 2.18
C TYR A 20 -0.64 4.81 3.32
N MET A 21 0.00 3.63 3.34
CA MET A 21 -0.03 2.77 4.51
C MET A 21 0.53 3.48 5.73
N LEU A 22 1.72 4.08 5.61
CA LEU A 22 2.32 4.86 6.68
C LEU A 22 1.42 6.02 7.11
N HIS A 23 0.86 6.77 6.14
CA HIS A 23 -0.03 7.90 6.44
C HIS A 23 -1.25 7.47 7.27
N ARG A 24 -1.90 6.36 6.92
CA ARG A 24 -3.03 5.80 7.69
C ARG A 24 -2.62 5.40 9.10
N ILE A 25 -1.44 4.80 9.27
CA ILE A 25 -0.86 4.48 10.59
C ILE A 25 -0.62 5.78 11.39
N VAL A 26 -0.03 6.79 10.78
CA VAL A 26 0.23 8.12 11.39
C VAL A 26 -1.07 8.77 11.86
N LYS A 27 -2.11 8.78 11.03
CA LYS A 27 -3.42 9.33 11.40
C LYS A 27 -4.04 8.59 12.58
N PHE A 28 -3.94 7.26 12.58
CA PHE A 28 -4.41 6.47 13.72
C PHE A 28 -3.62 6.80 15.00
N LEU A 29 -2.30 6.87 14.94
CA LEU A 29 -1.47 7.21 16.10
C LEU A 29 -1.77 8.63 16.62
N GLN A 30 -2.01 9.61 15.74
CA GLN A 30 -2.48 10.94 16.13
C GLN A 30 -3.84 10.88 16.87
N SER A 31 -4.78 10.05 16.40
CA SER A 31 -6.08 9.87 17.07
C SER A 31 -5.96 9.24 18.46
N LYS A 32 -4.87 8.53 18.75
CA LYS A 32 -4.51 7.98 20.08
C LYS A 32 -3.71 8.96 20.95
N GLY A 33 -3.55 10.21 20.51
CA GLY A 33 -2.86 11.27 21.27
C GLY A 33 -1.33 11.24 21.14
N HIS A 34 -0.77 10.57 20.11
CA HIS A 34 0.66 10.67 19.80
C HIS A 34 0.92 11.89 18.93
N ASN A 35 2.08 12.55 19.15
CA ASN A 35 2.56 13.61 18.29
C ASN A 35 3.47 13.00 17.21
N VAL A 36 3.05 13.06 15.95
CA VAL A 36 3.81 12.45 14.83
C VAL A 36 4.32 13.51 13.88
N ARG A 37 5.58 13.40 13.49
CA ARG A 37 6.25 14.28 12.51
C ARG A 37 6.96 13.44 11.45
N ILE A 38 6.97 13.93 10.22
CA ILE A 38 7.63 13.28 9.10
C ILE A 38 8.93 14.01 8.76
N LEU A 39 10.04 13.29 8.67
CA LEU A 39 11.31 13.75 8.15
C LEU A 39 11.52 13.13 6.75
N LEU A 40 11.55 13.98 5.72
CA LEU A 40 11.82 13.55 4.34
C LEU A 40 13.32 13.58 4.06
N HIS A 41 13.86 12.52 3.47
CA HIS A 41 15.26 12.52 3.05
C HIS A 41 15.47 12.82 1.56
N GLN A 42 14.47 12.53 0.71
CA GLN A 42 14.52 12.80 -0.73
C GLN A 42 13.69 14.03 -1.14
N ALA A 43 13.55 15.01 -0.25
CA ALA A 43 12.79 16.25 -0.52
C ALA A 43 13.23 16.96 -1.81
N ASN A 44 14.51 16.88 -2.17
CA ASN A 44 15.05 17.49 -3.40
C ASN A 44 14.47 16.87 -4.68
N HIS A 45 14.04 15.62 -4.65
CA HIS A 45 13.42 14.96 -5.82
C HIS A 45 12.19 15.72 -6.32
N TYR A 46 11.40 16.26 -5.40
CA TYR A 46 10.23 17.09 -5.70
C TYR A 46 10.47 18.59 -5.43
N LYS A 47 11.73 19.02 -5.26
CA LYS A 47 12.11 20.41 -4.98
C LYS A 47 11.42 21.01 -3.73
N ILE A 48 11.16 20.16 -2.71
CA ILE A 48 10.56 20.57 -1.46
C ILE A 48 11.64 21.27 -0.61
N LYS A 49 11.47 22.58 -0.41
CA LYS A 49 12.43 23.41 0.35
C LYS A 49 11.91 23.81 1.72
N ASN A 50 10.61 23.88 1.90
CA ASN A 50 9.96 24.36 3.11
C ASN A 50 9.15 23.24 3.78
N ASN A 51 8.95 23.36 5.07
CA ASN A 51 8.00 22.53 5.79
C ASN A 51 6.60 22.69 5.19
N TYR A 52 5.82 21.61 5.22
CA TYR A 52 4.42 21.67 4.84
C TYR A 52 3.57 20.79 5.76
N VAL A 53 2.27 20.93 5.67
CA VAL A 53 1.31 20.10 6.39
C VAL A 53 0.51 19.29 5.36
N PHE A 54 0.41 18.00 5.56
CA PHE A 54 -0.46 17.12 4.77
C PHE A 54 -1.44 16.43 5.71
N ASP A 55 -2.73 16.68 5.50
CA ASP A 55 -3.82 16.10 6.32
C ASP A 55 -3.56 16.22 7.84
N GLY A 56 -3.10 17.38 8.31
CA GLY A 56 -2.79 17.63 9.71
C GLY A 56 -1.50 16.98 10.22
N VAL A 57 -0.64 16.49 9.35
CA VAL A 57 0.67 15.91 9.68
C VAL A 57 1.78 16.88 9.25
N ASP A 58 2.65 17.26 10.18
CA ASP A 58 3.80 18.11 9.91
C ASP A 58 4.89 17.35 9.17
N VAL A 59 5.36 17.91 8.05
CA VAL A 59 6.39 17.31 7.18
C VAL A 59 7.55 18.28 7.02
N PHE A 60 8.76 17.75 7.23
CA PHE A 60 10.00 18.52 7.26
C PHE A 60 10.98 18.02 6.20
N PRO A 61 11.47 18.88 5.30
CA PRO A 61 12.61 18.56 4.45
C PRO A 61 13.90 18.48 5.29
N PRO A 62 14.93 17.74 4.84
CA PRO A 62 16.10 17.45 5.64
C PRO A 62 17.06 18.67 5.65
N ASN A 63 17.49 19.03 6.84
CA ASN A 63 18.70 19.80 7.06
C ASN A 63 19.32 19.40 8.42
N PRO A 64 20.61 19.63 8.68
CA PRO A 64 21.26 19.15 9.90
C PRO A 64 20.53 19.53 11.20
N ASN A 65 20.07 20.79 11.32
CA ASN A 65 19.39 21.25 12.53
C ASN A 65 18.00 20.61 12.69
N VAL A 66 17.24 20.47 11.59
CA VAL A 66 15.92 19.79 11.61
C VAL A 66 16.07 18.35 12.02
N ILE A 67 17.03 17.63 11.44
CA ILE A 67 17.32 16.23 11.76
C ILE A 67 17.65 16.08 13.24
N GLU A 68 18.61 16.86 13.73
CA GLU A 68 19.04 16.83 15.13
C GLU A 68 17.87 17.12 16.09
N ASN A 69 17.09 18.17 15.82
CA ASN A 69 15.97 18.57 16.65
C ASN A 69 14.86 17.50 16.67
N LEU A 70 14.53 16.90 15.51
CA LEU A 70 13.48 15.88 15.40
C LEU A 70 13.88 14.60 16.15
N PHE A 71 15.12 14.13 15.98
CA PHE A 71 15.58 12.94 16.67
C PHE A 71 15.75 13.12 18.18
N ASN A 72 16.16 14.31 18.64
CA ASN A 72 16.18 14.64 20.06
C ASN A 72 14.76 14.72 20.66
N TRP A 73 13.80 15.25 19.92
CA TRP A 73 12.40 15.35 20.32
C TRP A 73 11.68 14.00 20.35
N ALA A 74 12.07 13.06 19.49
CA ALA A 74 11.40 11.77 19.35
C ALA A 74 11.57 10.85 20.57
N ASN A 75 10.54 10.12 20.93
CA ASN A 75 10.60 8.94 21.80
C ASN A 75 10.80 7.66 20.96
N VAL A 76 10.25 7.65 19.73
CA VAL A 76 10.21 6.49 18.82
C VAL A 76 10.52 6.97 17.41
N ILE A 77 11.23 6.15 16.66
CA ILE A 77 11.53 6.38 15.24
C ILE A 77 10.86 5.30 14.40
N PHE A 78 10.19 5.70 13.33
CA PHE A 78 9.76 4.81 12.25
C PHE A 78 10.63 5.03 11.02
N THR A 79 10.86 3.96 10.26
CA THR A 79 11.52 4.03 8.96
C THR A 79 10.97 2.99 7.99
N HIS A 80 11.19 3.20 6.69
CA HIS A 80 10.91 2.23 5.65
C HIS A 80 11.77 2.41 4.40
N LEU A 81 11.86 1.37 3.58
CA LEU A 81 12.50 1.38 2.26
C LEU A 81 13.95 1.93 2.31
N ASP A 82 14.29 2.85 1.42
CA ASP A 82 15.66 3.29 1.13
C ASP A 82 16.39 3.94 2.32
N TYR A 83 15.67 4.44 3.31
CA TYR A 83 16.28 5.13 4.46
C TYR A 83 16.45 4.27 5.71
N THR A 84 16.18 2.98 5.60
CA THR A 84 16.39 2.00 6.67
C THR A 84 17.81 2.07 7.24
N LYS A 85 18.84 1.96 6.41
CA LYS A 85 20.25 1.97 6.83
C LYS A 85 20.64 3.25 7.57
N TRP A 86 20.26 4.40 7.02
CA TRP A 86 20.54 5.70 7.63
C TRP A 86 19.84 5.83 8.99
N SER A 87 18.57 5.45 9.06
CA SER A 87 17.76 5.53 10.26
C SER A 87 18.27 4.62 11.37
N ILE A 88 18.80 3.43 11.06
CA ILE A 88 19.46 2.52 12.01
C ILE A 88 20.61 3.23 12.71
N SER A 89 21.54 3.77 11.94
CA SER A 89 22.73 4.42 12.48
C SER A 89 22.39 5.62 13.37
N TYR A 90 21.42 6.43 12.93
CA TYR A 90 21.04 7.64 13.65
C TYR A 90 20.21 7.33 14.93
N ALA A 91 19.30 6.35 14.85
CA ALA A 91 18.53 5.89 16.00
C ALA A 91 19.44 5.26 17.08
N ALA A 92 20.44 4.47 16.68
CA ALA A 92 21.44 3.91 17.57
C ALA A 92 22.26 5.00 18.28
N MET A 93 22.76 5.99 17.53
CA MET A 93 23.50 7.13 18.07
C MET A 93 22.68 7.92 19.12
N LYS A 94 21.38 8.08 18.86
CA LYS A 94 20.44 8.79 19.74
C LYS A 94 19.81 7.91 20.81
N ARG A 95 20.12 6.62 20.84
CA ARG A 95 19.54 5.63 21.76
C ARG A 95 18.02 5.64 21.72
N LYS A 96 17.44 5.54 20.51
CA LYS A 96 15.98 5.53 20.30
C LYS A 96 15.53 4.18 19.75
N PRO A 97 14.38 3.65 20.18
CA PRO A 97 13.77 2.48 19.56
C PRO A 97 13.36 2.79 18.12
N LEU A 98 13.64 1.87 17.22
CA LEU A 98 13.42 2.00 15.79
C LEU A 98 12.48 0.91 15.30
N PHE A 99 11.42 1.32 14.60
CA PHE A 99 10.44 0.43 14.00
C PHE A 99 10.55 0.48 12.48
N HIS A 100 10.86 -0.68 11.89
CA HIS A 100 10.97 -0.84 10.44
C HIS A 100 9.64 -1.30 9.85
N LEU A 101 9.02 -0.48 9.01
CA LEU A 101 7.87 -0.88 8.20
C LEU A 101 8.38 -1.60 6.94
N ILE A 102 8.16 -2.89 6.86
CA ILE A 102 8.60 -3.73 5.75
C ILE A 102 7.46 -3.88 4.75
N HIS A 103 7.69 -3.38 3.52
CA HIS A 103 6.69 -3.32 2.46
C HIS A 103 6.95 -4.32 1.32
N ASN A 104 8.06 -5.03 1.32
CA ASN A 104 8.43 -5.99 0.29
C ASN A 104 9.30 -7.12 0.85
N SER A 105 9.52 -8.17 0.06
CA SER A 105 10.35 -9.32 0.43
C SER A 105 11.82 -9.16 0.06
N TYR A 106 12.26 -7.97 -0.36
CA TYR A 106 13.68 -7.73 -0.58
C TYR A 106 14.42 -7.73 0.75
N PRO A 107 15.54 -8.50 0.88
CA PRO A 107 16.28 -8.55 2.12
C PRO A 107 16.93 -7.19 2.42
N TYR A 108 16.92 -6.81 3.70
CA TYR A 108 17.59 -5.62 4.22
C TYR A 108 18.77 -6.08 5.11
N PRO A 109 19.98 -6.29 4.53
CA PRO A 109 21.14 -6.78 5.26
C PRO A 109 21.51 -5.93 6.48
N GLU A 110 21.23 -4.63 6.41
CA GLU A 110 21.49 -3.67 7.49
C GLU A 110 20.66 -3.97 8.74
N ILE A 111 19.44 -4.49 8.60
CA ILE A 111 18.59 -4.89 9.73
C ILE A 111 19.22 -6.08 10.45
N ILE A 112 19.75 -7.06 9.70
CA ILE A 112 20.32 -8.29 10.26
C ILE A 112 21.56 -7.99 11.10
N GLN A 113 22.34 -6.96 10.74
CA GLN A 113 23.59 -6.56 11.39
C GLN A 113 23.38 -5.59 12.55
N ALA A 114 22.17 -5.19 12.79
CA ALA A 114 21.88 -4.09 13.68
C ALA A 114 21.70 -4.51 15.16
N GLU A 115 21.79 -3.54 16.06
CA GLU A 115 21.71 -3.73 17.50
C GLU A 115 20.27 -3.89 18.03
N ARG A 116 20.12 -4.16 19.33
CA ARG A 116 18.91 -4.62 20.04
C ARG A 116 17.70 -3.65 20.06
N ASN A 117 17.83 -2.42 19.55
CA ASN A 117 16.78 -1.39 19.60
C ASN A 117 15.83 -1.41 18.41
N GLN A 118 15.82 -2.48 17.64
CA GLN A 118 15.04 -2.58 16.41
C GLN A 118 13.85 -3.51 16.52
N HIS A 119 12.75 -3.08 15.94
CA HIS A 119 11.49 -3.79 15.89
C HIS A 119 10.97 -3.82 14.46
N ILE A 120 10.42 -4.93 14.04
CA ILE A 120 9.98 -5.13 12.65
C ILE A 120 8.46 -5.09 12.58
N VAL A 121 7.93 -4.32 11.66
CA VAL A 121 6.50 -4.27 11.33
C VAL A 121 6.32 -4.75 9.89
N TYR A 122 5.84 -5.97 9.73
CA TYR A 122 5.56 -6.55 8.42
C TYR A 122 4.19 -6.14 7.92
N ASN A 123 4.05 -5.84 6.64
CA ASN A 123 2.76 -5.51 6.03
C ASN A 123 1.89 -6.73 5.67
N SER A 124 2.44 -7.94 5.83
CA SER A 124 1.75 -9.20 5.57
C SER A 124 2.46 -10.38 6.23
N ASN A 125 1.74 -11.45 6.48
CA ASN A 125 2.32 -12.65 7.10
C ASN A 125 3.29 -13.37 6.15
N TRP A 126 2.98 -13.39 4.85
CA TRP A 126 3.88 -14.04 3.90
C TRP A 126 5.24 -13.34 3.82
N ILE A 127 5.30 -11.99 3.91
CA ILE A 127 6.58 -11.25 3.99
C ILE A 127 7.32 -11.59 5.28
N LYS A 128 6.61 -11.72 6.40
CA LYS A 128 7.20 -12.15 7.67
C LYS A 128 7.81 -13.55 7.56
N GLU A 129 7.12 -14.49 6.93
CA GLU A 129 7.59 -15.86 6.72
C GLU A 129 8.80 -15.89 5.78
N GLU A 130 8.80 -15.11 4.70
CA GLU A 130 9.87 -15.04 3.71
C GLU A 130 11.16 -14.46 4.29
N LEU A 131 11.08 -13.34 5.03
CA LEU A 131 12.27 -12.66 5.56
C LEU A 131 12.74 -13.23 6.91
N ALA A 132 11.82 -13.66 7.75
CA ALA A 132 12.06 -14.34 9.04
C ALA A 132 13.11 -13.66 9.94
N TYR A 133 13.13 -12.32 10.03
CA TYR A 133 14.05 -11.58 10.88
C TYR A 133 13.86 -11.93 12.36
N LYS A 134 14.98 -12.11 13.09
CA LYS A 134 15.01 -12.53 14.51
C LYS A 134 14.93 -11.32 15.46
N PHE A 135 13.97 -10.45 15.25
CA PHE A 135 13.68 -9.31 16.12
C PHE A 135 12.25 -9.38 16.63
N ASP A 136 11.96 -8.65 17.71
CA ASP A 136 10.57 -8.42 18.10
C ASP A 136 9.82 -7.85 16.91
N ASN A 137 8.70 -8.46 16.56
CA ASN A 137 7.97 -8.13 15.34
C ASN A 137 6.47 -8.14 15.52
N PHE A 138 5.81 -7.42 14.63
CA PHE A 138 4.36 -7.37 14.50
C PHE A 138 3.96 -7.45 13.03
N THR A 139 2.87 -8.15 12.71
CA THR A 139 2.24 -8.05 11.40
C THR A 139 1.12 -7.04 11.49
N LEU A 140 1.23 -5.96 10.72
CA LEU A 140 0.21 -4.93 10.58
C LEU A 140 -0.18 -4.82 9.11
N HIS A 141 -1.31 -5.38 8.75
CA HIS A 141 -1.82 -5.25 7.39
C HIS A 141 -2.13 -3.78 7.07
N PRO A 142 -2.01 -3.35 5.80
CA PRO A 142 -2.31 -1.98 5.42
C PRO A 142 -3.71 -1.55 5.86
N PRO A 143 -3.84 -0.54 6.74
CA PRO A 143 -5.12 -0.14 7.28
C PRO A 143 -6.08 0.37 6.21
N ILE A 144 -7.36 0.06 6.36
CA ILE A 144 -8.41 0.55 5.47
C ILE A 144 -8.87 1.93 5.94
N ASP A 145 -8.96 2.86 5.01
CA ASP A 145 -9.66 4.13 5.24
C ASP A 145 -11.17 3.88 5.13
N SER A 146 -11.90 4.09 6.23
CA SER A 146 -13.35 3.88 6.31
C SER A 146 -14.15 4.67 5.26
N SER A 147 -13.58 5.77 4.76
CA SER A 147 -14.21 6.59 3.71
C SER A 147 -14.33 5.88 2.36
N PHE A 148 -13.65 4.73 2.16
CA PHE A 148 -13.85 3.89 0.99
C PHE A 148 -15.18 3.11 1.02
N PHE A 149 -15.79 2.90 2.19
CA PHE A 149 -17.09 2.21 2.30
C PHE A 149 -18.30 3.10 2.00
N ASN A 150 -18.11 4.39 1.83
CA ASN A 150 -19.20 5.36 1.60
C ASN A 150 -19.59 5.49 0.11
N SER A 151 -19.51 4.43 -0.66
CA SER A 151 -19.90 4.47 -2.05
C SER A 151 -21.36 4.03 -2.21
N ASN A 152 -22.22 4.94 -2.65
CA ASN A 152 -23.57 4.62 -3.16
C ASN A 152 -23.50 4.10 -4.62
N THR A 153 -22.37 3.48 -5.00
CA THR A 153 -22.18 3.01 -6.37
C THR A 153 -22.63 1.56 -6.49
N GLU A 154 -23.35 1.28 -7.56
CA GLU A 154 -23.64 -0.08 -8.03
C GLU A 154 -22.55 -0.46 -9.06
N PRO A 155 -21.44 -1.10 -8.66
CA PRO A 155 -20.31 -1.32 -9.57
C PRO A 155 -20.66 -2.22 -10.77
N TRP A 156 -21.78 -2.94 -10.71
CA TRP A 156 -22.33 -3.65 -11.85
C TRP A 156 -22.68 -2.73 -13.04
N GLU A 157 -23.15 -1.52 -12.77
CA GLU A 157 -23.52 -0.53 -13.77
C GLU A 157 -22.32 0.23 -14.35
N ASN A 158 -21.14 0.09 -13.74
CA ASN A 158 -19.92 0.72 -14.23
C ASN A 158 -19.43 0.06 -15.51
N ASP A 159 -18.65 0.81 -16.29
CA ASP A 159 -18.20 0.41 -17.62
C ASP A 159 -16.81 -0.21 -17.64
N PHE A 160 -15.90 0.26 -16.79
CA PHE A 160 -14.48 0.04 -17.00
C PHE A 160 -13.93 -1.22 -16.31
N ILE A 161 -13.13 -1.96 -17.07
CA ILE A 161 -12.18 -2.93 -16.54
C ILE A 161 -10.88 -2.16 -16.30
N THR A 162 -10.41 -2.09 -15.06
CA THR A 162 -9.38 -1.13 -14.65
C THR A 162 -8.09 -1.82 -14.21
N LEU A 163 -6.94 -1.24 -14.58
CA LEU A 163 -5.63 -1.51 -14.00
C LEU A 163 -5.07 -0.21 -13.41
N ILE A 164 -4.64 -0.24 -12.16
CA ILE A 164 -3.99 0.89 -11.48
C ILE A 164 -2.48 0.62 -11.41
N ASN A 165 -1.70 1.61 -11.84
CA ASN A 165 -0.27 1.55 -12.10
C ASN A 165 0.09 0.62 -13.28
N ILE A 166 0.03 1.16 -14.50
CA ILE A 166 0.24 0.42 -15.76
C ILE A 166 1.73 0.17 -16.08
N ASN A 167 2.58 -0.10 -15.08
CA ASN A 167 3.96 -0.52 -15.35
C ASN A 167 4.05 -2.01 -15.72
N GLU A 168 5.23 -2.44 -16.18
CA GLU A 168 5.49 -3.82 -16.59
C GLU A 168 5.28 -4.83 -15.45
N ASN A 169 5.74 -4.50 -14.23
CA ASN A 169 5.62 -5.38 -13.06
C ASN A 169 4.17 -5.58 -12.62
N LYS A 170 3.34 -4.55 -12.79
CA LYS A 170 1.90 -4.60 -12.53
C LYS A 170 1.10 -5.20 -13.70
N GLY A 171 1.78 -5.52 -14.80
CA GLY A 171 1.20 -6.25 -15.93
C GLY A 171 0.59 -5.38 -17.02
N GLY A 172 1.12 -4.17 -17.24
CA GLY A 172 0.62 -3.26 -18.26
C GLY A 172 0.51 -3.88 -19.66
N LYS A 173 1.50 -4.69 -20.08
CA LYS A 173 1.44 -5.40 -21.38
C LYS A 173 0.36 -6.49 -21.41
N ILE A 174 0.15 -7.21 -20.32
CA ILE A 174 -0.90 -8.22 -20.22
C ILE A 174 -2.27 -7.56 -20.29
N PHE A 175 -2.45 -6.44 -19.58
CA PHE A 175 -3.68 -5.65 -19.62
C PHE A 175 -4.02 -5.21 -21.05
N GLU A 176 -3.03 -4.75 -21.81
CA GLU A 176 -3.22 -4.38 -23.22
C GLU A 176 -3.63 -5.59 -24.08
N GLN A 177 -3.00 -6.75 -23.90
CA GLN A 177 -3.36 -7.98 -24.64
C GLN A 177 -4.79 -8.43 -24.31
N ILE A 178 -5.21 -8.34 -23.05
CA ILE A 178 -6.59 -8.62 -22.64
C ILE A 178 -7.55 -7.65 -23.33
N ALA A 179 -7.23 -6.36 -23.35
CA ALA A 179 -8.07 -5.35 -23.99
C ALA A 179 -8.23 -5.60 -25.50
N ARG A 180 -7.16 -5.99 -26.18
CA ARG A 180 -7.21 -6.37 -27.61
C ARG A 180 -8.05 -7.62 -27.85
N ALA A 181 -8.05 -8.58 -26.92
CA ALA A 181 -8.88 -9.79 -27.00
C ALA A 181 -10.38 -9.52 -26.73
N LEU A 182 -10.69 -8.38 -26.11
CA LEU A 182 -12.06 -7.96 -25.76
C LEU A 182 -12.40 -6.57 -26.34
N PRO A 183 -12.45 -6.42 -27.67
CA PRO A 183 -12.56 -5.09 -28.32
C PRO A 183 -13.86 -4.33 -28.00
N ASN A 184 -14.90 -5.04 -27.60
CA ASN A 184 -16.20 -4.45 -27.26
C ASN A 184 -16.32 -4.01 -25.78
N LYS A 185 -15.28 -4.22 -24.97
CA LYS A 185 -15.25 -3.78 -23.56
C LYS A 185 -14.38 -2.54 -23.40
N LYS A 186 -14.73 -1.70 -22.42
CA LYS A 186 -13.98 -0.48 -22.08
C LYS A 186 -12.95 -0.77 -21.00
N PHE A 187 -11.74 -0.32 -21.21
CA PHE A 187 -10.63 -0.48 -20.29
C PHE A 187 -10.12 0.88 -19.79
N LEU A 188 -9.75 0.94 -18.51
CA LEU A 188 -9.17 2.13 -17.88
C LEU A 188 -7.80 1.80 -17.32
N ALA A 189 -6.77 2.43 -17.85
CA ALA A 189 -5.42 2.36 -17.35
C ALA A 189 -5.09 3.63 -16.55
N VAL A 190 -4.63 3.48 -15.33
CA VAL A 190 -4.19 4.59 -14.50
C VAL A 190 -2.68 4.54 -14.35
N ARG A 191 -1.97 5.64 -14.64
CA ARG A 191 -0.52 5.72 -14.44
C ARG A 191 -0.15 5.61 -12.97
N GLY A 192 0.93 4.90 -12.69
CA GLY A 192 1.57 4.90 -11.37
C GLY A 192 2.51 6.08 -11.16
N SER A 193 3.03 6.24 -9.95
CA SER A 193 4.00 7.27 -9.61
C SER A 193 5.45 6.78 -9.64
N TYR A 194 5.69 5.51 -9.94
CA TYR A 194 7.04 4.92 -10.00
C TYR A 194 7.15 3.94 -11.18
N ASP A 195 8.37 3.62 -11.57
CA ASP A 195 8.73 2.81 -12.71
C ASP A 195 8.24 3.37 -14.07
N GLU A 196 8.82 2.86 -15.15
CA GLU A 196 8.38 3.19 -16.49
C GLU A 196 6.99 2.65 -16.76
N GLN A 197 6.10 3.52 -17.21
CA GLN A 197 4.71 3.18 -17.49
C GLN A 197 4.55 2.68 -18.93
N VAL A 198 3.86 1.58 -19.12
CA VAL A 198 3.47 1.08 -20.44
C VAL A 198 2.49 2.06 -21.06
N ILE A 199 2.75 2.50 -22.28
CA ILE A 199 1.81 3.31 -23.05
C ILE A 199 1.00 2.37 -23.94
N PRO A 200 -0.28 2.12 -23.62
CA PRO A 200 -1.09 1.18 -24.37
C PRO A 200 -1.47 1.76 -25.73
N ASN A 201 -1.47 0.90 -26.74
CA ASN A 201 -1.89 1.25 -28.10
C ASN A 201 -3.10 0.37 -28.51
N SER A 202 -4.19 0.43 -27.75
CA SER A 202 -5.45 -0.25 -28.05
C SER A 202 -6.59 0.77 -27.94
N PRO A 203 -7.49 0.85 -28.95
CA PRO A 203 -8.50 1.91 -29.06
C PRO A 203 -9.55 1.87 -27.93
N ASN A 204 -9.71 0.74 -27.27
CA ASN A 204 -10.66 0.56 -26.17
C ASN A 204 -10.02 0.77 -24.77
N ILE A 205 -8.78 1.26 -24.71
CA ILE A 205 -8.12 1.63 -23.46
C ILE A 205 -8.12 3.16 -23.32
N THR A 206 -8.70 3.65 -22.24
CA THR A 206 -8.54 5.03 -21.78
C THR A 206 -7.36 5.08 -20.81
N LEU A 207 -6.34 5.88 -21.11
CA LEU A 207 -5.21 6.12 -20.21
C LEU A 207 -5.46 7.41 -19.43
N THR A 208 -5.28 7.36 -18.10
CA THR A 208 -5.36 8.53 -17.22
C THR A 208 -4.08 8.71 -16.44
N GLU A 209 -3.79 9.95 -16.05
CA GLU A 209 -2.63 10.28 -15.22
C GLU A 209 -2.78 9.74 -13.79
N ASN A 210 -1.66 9.71 -13.07
CA ASN A 210 -1.67 9.42 -11.62
C ASN A 210 -2.58 10.43 -10.90
N THR A 211 -3.34 9.95 -9.95
CA THR A 211 -4.29 10.77 -9.20
C THR A 211 -4.21 10.55 -7.71
N SER A 212 -4.32 11.63 -6.94
CA SER A 212 -4.55 11.58 -5.49
C SER A 212 -6.01 11.29 -5.13
N ASN A 213 -6.94 11.43 -6.09
CA ASN A 213 -8.35 11.13 -5.91
C ASN A 213 -8.73 9.78 -6.54
N ILE A 214 -8.13 8.72 -6.03
CA ILE A 214 -8.34 7.34 -6.53
C ILE A 214 -9.80 6.87 -6.42
N LYS A 215 -10.59 7.49 -5.53
CA LYS A 215 -12.01 7.17 -5.36
C LYS A 215 -12.81 7.37 -6.64
N GLU A 216 -12.48 8.40 -7.44
CA GLU A 216 -13.15 8.64 -8.72
C GLU A 216 -12.83 7.57 -9.76
N VAL A 217 -11.70 6.90 -9.65
CA VAL A 217 -11.37 5.73 -10.47
C VAL A 217 -12.26 4.56 -10.09
N TYR A 218 -12.37 4.24 -8.78
CA TYR A 218 -13.21 3.12 -8.33
C TYR A 218 -14.70 3.33 -8.65
N LYS A 219 -15.23 4.55 -8.59
CA LYS A 219 -16.62 4.85 -8.97
C LYS A 219 -16.96 4.53 -10.44
N ARG A 220 -15.95 4.40 -11.29
CA ARG A 220 -16.10 4.06 -12.71
C ARG A 220 -15.70 2.61 -13.02
N THR A 221 -15.10 1.93 -12.05
CA THR A 221 -14.54 0.59 -12.21
C THR A 221 -15.63 -0.46 -12.00
N LYS A 222 -15.81 -1.35 -12.99
CA LYS A 222 -16.63 -2.54 -12.90
C LYS A 222 -15.83 -3.73 -12.36
N ILE A 223 -14.64 -3.95 -12.90
CA ILE A 223 -13.75 -5.04 -12.54
C ILE A 223 -12.35 -4.47 -12.36
N LEU A 224 -11.67 -4.83 -11.28
CA LEU A 224 -10.23 -4.54 -11.11
C LEU A 224 -9.41 -5.72 -11.61
N LEU A 225 -8.43 -5.45 -12.49
CA LEU A 225 -7.42 -6.42 -12.90
C LEU A 225 -6.10 -6.14 -12.19
N MET A 226 -5.48 -7.18 -11.67
CA MET A 226 -4.16 -7.11 -11.05
C MET A 226 -3.24 -8.22 -11.59
N PRO A 227 -2.77 -8.10 -12.84
CA PRO A 227 -1.84 -9.07 -13.45
C PRO A 227 -0.40 -8.84 -12.98
N SER A 228 -0.21 -8.60 -11.71
CA SER A 228 1.08 -8.28 -11.11
C SER A 228 2.01 -9.49 -11.05
N LYS A 229 3.32 -9.29 -11.31
CA LYS A 229 4.35 -10.31 -11.04
C LYS A 229 4.57 -10.51 -9.55
N TYR A 230 4.41 -9.44 -8.80
CA TYR A 230 4.68 -9.37 -7.37
C TYR A 230 3.73 -8.39 -6.69
N GLU A 231 3.20 -8.77 -5.54
CA GLU A 231 2.49 -7.92 -4.59
C GLU A 231 2.85 -8.33 -3.17
N SER A 232 3.20 -7.38 -2.33
CA SER A 232 3.38 -7.64 -0.91
C SER A 232 2.04 -7.76 -0.18
N TRP A 233 1.07 -6.91 -0.56
CA TRP A 233 -0.30 -6.92 -0.11
C TRP A 233 -1.28 -6.65 -1.25
N GLY A 234 -1.09 -5.55 -1.99
CA GLY A 234 -1.99 -5.12 -3.04
C GLY A 234 -3.11 -4.22 -2.54
N MET A 235 -2.79 -3.04 -2.00
CA MET A 235 -3.76 -2.09 -1.44
C MET A 235 -4.91 -1.75 -2.38
N THR A 236 -4.66 -1.69 -3.69
CA THR A 236 -5.69 -1.43 -4.70
C THR A 236 -6.78 -2.50 -4.72
N ALA A 237 -6.44 -3.77 -4.41
CA ALA A 237 -7.44 -4.83 -4.26
C ALA A 237 -8.34 -4.57 -3.05
N THR A 238 -7.75 -4.25 -1.90
CA THR A 238 -8.50 -3.90 -0.68
C THR A 238 -9.44 -2.72 -0.93
N GLU A 239 -8.95 -1.67 -1.55
CA GLU A 239 -9.72 -0.47 -1.86
C GLU A 239 -10.87 -0.76 -2.84
N ALA A 240 -10.62 -1.52 -3.91
CA ALA A 240 -11.67 -1.97 -4.84
C ALA A 240 -12.73 -2.82 -4.14
N MET A 241 -12.32 -3.74 -3.26
CA MET A 241 -13.25 -4.58 -2.50
C MET A 241 -14.15 -3.75 -1.58
N CYS A 242 -13.70 -2.61 -1.04
CA CYS A 242 -14.56 -1.69 -0.28
C CYS A 242 -15.70 -1.11 -1.13
N TYR A 243 -15.51 -0.98 -2.44
CA TYR A 243 -16.54 -0.57 -3.40
C TYR A 243 -17.38 -1.74 -3.91
N GLY A 244 -17.15 -2.97 -3.45
CA GLY A 244 -17.78 -4.16 -3.99
C GLY A 244 -17.35 -4.53 -5.41
N ILE A 245 -16.20 -4.04 -5.85
CA ILE A 245 -15.65 -4.32 -7.18
C ILE A 245 -14.97 -5.69 -7.15
N PRO A 246 -15.37 -6.65 -8.00
CA PRO A 246 -14.66 -7.92 -8.15
C PRO A 246 -13.21 -7.71 -8.59
N VAL A 247 -12.29 -8.47 -7.97
CA VAL A 247 -10.86 -8.42 -8.26
C VAL A 247 -10.44 -9.71 -8.95
N ILE A 248 -9.94 -9.60 -10.20
CA ILE A 248 -9.29 -10.68 -10.94
C ILE A 248 -7.79 -10.43 -10.85
N CYS A 249 -7.05 -11.37 -10.31
CA CYS A 249 -5.64 -11.15 -9.97
C CYS A 249 -4.78 -12.39 -10.19
N THR A 250 -3.48 -12.19 -10.30
CA THR A 250 -2.51 -13.28 -10.26
C THR A 250 -2.50 -13.96 -8.89
N ASP A 251 -2.10 -15.23 -8.91
CA ASP A 251 -2.00 -16.12 -7.75
C ASP A 251 -0.70 -15.84 -6.94
N THR A 252 -0.42 -14.57 -6.59
CA THR A 252 0.73 -14.21 -5.76
C THR A 252 0.42 -14.37 -4.26
N PRO A 253 1.43 -14.66 -3.41
CA PRO A 253 1.21 -14.83 -1.97
C PRO A 253 0.50 -13.64 -1.32
N GLY A 254 0.92 -12.40 -1.63
CA GLY A 254 0.30 -11.20 -1.05
C GLY A 254 -1.15 -11.01 -1.48
N LEU A 255 -1.49 -11.28 -2.75
CA LEU A 255 -2.89 -11.19 -3.21
C LEU A 255 -3.75 -12.32 -2.65
N LYS A 256 -3.18 -13.52 -2.43
CA LYS A 256 -3.90 -14.59 -1.72
C LYS A 256 -4.20 -14.21 -0.28
N GLU A 257 -3.23 -13.68 0.45
CA GLU A 257 -3.43 -13.24 1.82
C GLU A 257 -4.44 -12.10 1.91
N ASN A 258 -4.38 -11.14 0.96
CA ASN A 258 -5.29 -10.00 0.91
C ASN A 258 -6.71 -10.41 0.52
N CYS A 259 -6.88 -10.99 -0.67
CA CYS A 259 -8.20 -11.21 -1.25
C CYS A 259 -8.88 -12.49 -0.72
N ASP A 260 -8.13 -13.46 -0.22
CA ASP A 260 -8.64 -14.75 0.29
C ASP A 260 -9.72 -15.34 -0.66
N LYS A 261 -10.90 -15.66 -0.16
CA LYS A 261 -12.02 -16.24 -0.92
C LYS A 261 -12.74 -15.25 -1.86
N ALA A 262 -12.40 -13.97 -1.79
CA ALA A 262 -12.97 -12.93 -2.65
C ALA A 262 -12.21 -12.76 -3.98
N GLY A 263 -10.93 -13.16 -4.03
CA GLY A 263 -10.11 -13.08 -5.23
C GLY A 263 -10.54 -14.09 -6.31
N ILE A 264 -10.53 -13.65 -7.57
CA ILE A 264 -10.63 -14.52 -8.75
C ILE A 264 -9.21 -14.70 -9.28
N TYR A 265 -8.60 -15.84 -8.97
CA TYR A 265 -7.18 -16.07 -9.22
C TYR A 265 -6.90 -16.65 -10.60
N ILE A 266 -5.94 -16.04 -11.29
CA ILE A 266 -5.37 -16.52 -12.54
C ILE A 266 -4.06 -17.25 -12.23
N LYS A 267 -3.99 -18.52 -12.58
CA LYS A 267 -2.82 -19.36 -12.27
C LYS A 267 -1.65 -19.11 -13.21
N ASN A 268 -1.94 -19.01 -14.50
CA ASN A 268 -0.95 -18.65 -15.49
C ASN A 268 -1.13 -17.20 -15.91
N ARG A 269 -0.32 -16.32 -15.33
CA ARG A 269 -0.34 -14.89 -15.57
C ARG A 269 -0.31 -14.52 -17.06
N ASP A 270 0.45 -15.26 -17.85
CA ASP A 270 0.70 -14.96 -19.26
C ASP A 270 -0.34 -15.63 -20.21
N ASP A 271 -1.24 -16.45 -19.67
CA ASP A 271 -2.36 -17.00 -20.44
C ASP A 271 -3.54 -16.01 -20.51
N ILE A 272 -3.56 -15.23 -21.58
CA ILE A 272 -4.62 -14.24 -21.84
C ILE A 272 -6.03 -14.87 -21.86
N LYS A 273 -6.14 -16.14 -22.24
CA LYS A 273 -7.45 -16.82 -22.29
C LYS A 273 -8.03 -17.02 -20.88
N GLU A 274 -7.19 -17.29 -19.87
CA GLU A 274 -7.68 -17.38 -18.48
C GLU A 274 -8.30 -16.04 -18.02
N TRP A 275 -7.63 -14.93 -18.32
CA TRP A 275 -8.14 -13.58 -18.00
C TRP A 275 -9.46 -13.28 -18.71
N VAL A 276 -9.51 -13.54 -20.01
CA VAL A 276 -10.71 -13.33 -20.83
C VAL A 276 -11.89 -14.15 -20.29
N ASN A 277 -11.67 -15.45 -20.00
CA ASN A 277 -12.70 -16.32 -19.45
C ASN A 277 -13.20 -15.82 -18.08
N ALA A 278 -12.29 -15.36 -17.20
CA ALA A 278 -12.67 -14.82 -15.89
C ALA A 278 -13.52 -13.54 -16.03
N ILE A 279 -13.15 -12.64 -16.95
CA ILE A 279 -13.91 -11.42 -17.24
C ILE A 279 -15.28 -11.77 -17.80
N CYS A 280 -15.37 -12.67 -18.80
CA CYS A 280 -16.64 -13.06 -19.43
C CYS A 280 -17.61 -13.75 -18.45
N ARG A 281 -17.12 -14.48 -17.45
CA ARG A 281 -17.97 -15.04 -16.38
C ARG A 281 -18.66 -13.96 -15.55
N LEU A 282 -18.06 -12.78 -15.42
CA LEU A 282 -18.62 -11.63 -14.72
C LEU A 282 -19.55 -10.78 -15.60
N ASP A 283 -19.82 -11.17 -16.86
CA ASP A 283 -20.87 -10.59 -17.68
C ASP A 283 -22.26 -11.11 -17.26
N GLU A 284 -22.33 -12.22 -16.54
CA GLU A 284 -23.55 -12.70 -15.93
C GLU A 284 -23.78 -11.97 -14.59
N GLU A 285 -24.91 -11.27 -14.48
CA GLU A 285 -25.25 -10.45 -13.31
C GLU A 285 -25.20 -11.23 -12.00
N LYS A 286 -25.70 -12.47 -11.99
CA LYS A 286 -25.69 -13.35 -10.82
C LYS A 286 -24.28 -13.66 -10.37
N SER A 287 -23.39 -13.99 -11.30
CA SER A 287 -21.97 -14.28 -11.04
C SER A 287 -21.24 -13.03 -10.54
N TYR A 288 -21.49 -11.88 -11.16
CA TYR A 288 -20.95 -10.59 -10.73
C TYR A 288 -21.37 -10.25 -9.29
N LYS A 289 -22.68 -10.25 -9.03
CA LYS A 289 -23.24 -9.93 -7.69
C LYS A 289 -22.73 -10.89 -6.60
N ALA A 290 -22.46 -12.14 -6.95
CA ALA A 290 -21.86 -13.10 -6.03
C ALA A 290 -20.39 -12.73 -5.71
N ALA A 291 -19.59 -12.36 -6.72
CA ALA A 291 -18.22 -11.91 -6.52
C ALA A 291 -18.17 -10.57 -5.76
N SER A 292 -19.01 -9.62 -6.10
CA SER A 292 -19.15 -8.32 -5.43
C SER A 292 -19.46 -8.48 -3.94
N ARG A 293 -20.41 -9.34 -3.58
CA ARG A 293 -20.70 -9.64 -2.15
C ARG A 293 -19.51 -10.20 -1.40
N LYS A 294 -18.75 -11.12 -2.02
CA LYS A 294 -17.52 -11.65 -1.40
C LYS A 294 -16.49 -10.54 -1.18
N ALA A 295 -16.32 -9.64 -2.15
CA ALA A 295 -15.41 -8.50 -2.04
C ALA A 295 -15.78 -7.60 -0.85
N ILE A 296 -17.05 -7.22 -0.71
CA ILE A 296 -17.52 -6.40 0.41
C ILE A 296 -17.33 -7.12 1.76
N VAL A 297 -17.64 -8.42 1.84
CA VAL A 297 -17.45 -9.19 3.06
C VAL A 297 -15.98 -9.19 3.46
N ARG A 298 -15.08 -9.47 2.50
CA ARG A 298 -13.63 -9.48 2.78
C ARG A 298 -13.11 -8.12 3.23
N ALA A 299 -13.51 -7.04 2.57
CA ALA A 299 -13.14 -5.68 2.98
C ALA A 299 -13.62 -5.35 4.41
N LYS A 300 -14.85 -5.75 4.77
CA LYS A 300 -15.38 -5.56 6.12
C LYS A 300 -14.62 -6.38 7.16
N GLU A 301 -14.25 -7.62 6.86
CA GLU A 301 -13.40 -8.45 7.74
C GLU A 301 -12.05 -7.76 8.02
N GLN A 302 -11.41 -7.22 7.00
CA GLN A 302 -10.15 -6.48 7.15
C GLN A 302 -10.32 -5.19 7.95
N ALA A 303 -11.42 -4.45 7.75
CA ALA A 303 -11.68 -3.19 8.45
C ALA A 303 -12.11 -3.39 9.91
N SER A 304 -12.67 -4.54 10.25
CA SER A 304 -13.16 -4.85 11.61
C SER A 304 -12.06 -5.41 12.53
N ASN A 305 -10.87 -5.67 11.99
CA ASN A 305 -9.79 -6.15 12.82
C ASN A 305 -9.27 -5.02 13.73
N ASP A 306 -8.82 -5.40 14.92
CA ASP A 306 -8.25 -4.48 15.92
C ASP A 306 -6.72 -4.40 15.84
N GLU A 307 -6.13 -4.68 14.68
CA GLU A 307 -4.68 -4.73 14.49
C GLU A 307 -3.99 -3.40 14.82
N LEU A 308 -4.61 -2.28 14.49
CA LEU A 308 -4.05 -0.96 14.81
C LEU A 308 -3.99 -0.71 16.32
N ASP A 309 -5.01 -1.11 17.07
CA ASP A 309 -5.03 -0.98 18.54
C ASP A 309 -4.00 -1.91 19.19
N LYS A 310 -3.90 -3.15 18.71
CA LYS A 310 -2.88 -4.12 19.14
C LYS A 310 -1.46 -3.66 18.79
N PHE A 311 -1.31 -3.07 17.60
CA PHE A 311 -0.03 -2.50 17.15
C PHE A 311 0.40 -1.33 18.04
N GLU A 312 -0.50 -0.39 18.35
CA GLU A 312 -0.20 0.75 19.22
C GLU A 312 0.23 0.29 20.61
N TYR A 313 -0.49 -0.68 21.18
CA TYR A 313 -0.15 -1.28 22.46
C TYR A 313 1.24 -1.92 22.43
N TRP A 314 1.50 -2.79 21.44
CA TRP A 314 2.81 -3.44 21.26
C TRP A 314 3.95 -2.42 21.06
N MET A 315 3.75 -1.40 20.23
CA MET A 315 4.72 -0.32 20.01
C MET A 315 5.09 0.38 21.32
N ARG A 316 4.13 0.67 22.16
CA ARG A 316 4.37 1.28 23.50
C ARG A 316 5.14 0.36 24.42
N GLU A 317 4.80 -0.91 24.44
CA GLU A 317 5.55 -1.90 25.23
C GLU A 317 7.02 -1.98 24.80
N MET A 318 7.28 -2.07 23.50
CA MET A 318 8.64 -2.12 22.97
C MET A 318 9.42 -0.83 23.29
N ALA A 319 8.80 0.32 23.10
CA ALA A 319 9.41 1.61 23.44
C ALA A 319 9.76 1.73 24.95
N ASN A 320 8.89 1.22 25.83
CA ASN A 320 9.13 1.26 27.28
C ASN A 320 10.25 0.31 27.71
N LYS A 321 10.33 -0.90 27.15
CA LYS A 321 11.43 -1.85 27.39
C LYS A 321 12.81 -1.27 27.07
N TYR A 322 12.87 -0.43 26.05
CA TYR A 322 14.13 0.19 25.63
C TYR A 322 14.59 1.31 26.56
N ASN A 323 13.67 1.97 27.24
CA ASN A 323 13.96 3.09 28.15
C ASN A 323 14.29 2.63 29.59
N GLN A 324 14.23 1.33 29.87
CA GLN A 324 14.68 0.68 31.12
C GLN A 324 16.13 0.17 30.96
#